data_83ec5a74e834b29decd04df1f31b1a6a
#
_entry.id   83ec5a74e834b29decd04df1f31b1a6a
#
_cell.length_a   1.000
_cell.length_b   1.000
_cell.length_c   1.000
_cell.angle_alpha   90.00
_cell.angle_beta   90.00
_cell.angle_gamma   90.00
#
_symmetry.space_group_name_H-M   'P 1'
#
loop_
_entity.id
_entity.type
_entity.pdbx_description
1 polymer ?
#
loop_
_entity_poly.entity_id
_entity_poly.type
_entity_poly.pdbx_seq_one_letter_code
_entity_poly.pdbx_strand_id
1 'polypeptide(L)'
;IYQRTTKDMIGPAEAIPNLGGISTADRAKVNNATLRNRGWELSVQWQDKLKCGFSYGVGFNVFNYKAVVTKYNNPEGLLFNNHTGLPGNKGYYEGMDLGEIWGYQADDLFMSNREVDEYLKKVDLSFFKSSDRWQRGDVKYIDSDGNGKVDPGKGTLADHGDLKKIGNATPKYSFGINLNAGYKGFEVSALFQGVAKRQFAMAGAQYLYGANCYFKEHLDYFSAQNPGGYLPRLVDSSTKDYEANAGYNTTRYLLNA
;
A
#
# COMPACT_ATOMS: atom_id res chain seq x y z
N ILE A 1 -1.11 27.12 6.10
CA ILE A 1 -0.28 26.46 5.06
C ILE A 1 1.15 26.46 5.56
N TYR A 2 1.84 25.35 5.42
CA TYR A 2 3.21 25.21 5.90
C TYR A 2 4.08 24.43 4.94
N GLN A 3 5.39 24.63 5.02
CA GLN A 3 6.41 23.77 4.44
C GLN A 3 7.51 23.54 5.48
N ARG A 4 7.84 22.28 5.70
CA ARG A 4 8.96 21.86 6.55
C ARG A 4 9.91 20.99 5.74
N THR A 5 11.20 21.28 5.83
CA THR A 5 12.26 20.47 5.23
C THR A 5 13.14 19.92 6.35
N THR A 6 13.23 18.61 6.45
CA THR A 6 14.15 17.92 7.37
C THR A 6 15.32 17.43 6.55
N LYS A 7 16.51 17.96 6.84
CA LYS A 7 17.77 17.61 6.17
C LYS A 7 18.56 16.66 7.03
N ASP A 8 19.57 16.05 6.42
CA ASP A 8 20.57 15.24 7.08
C ASP A 8 19.96 14.08 7.90
N MET A 9 18.89 13.51 7.36
CA MET A 9 18.28 12.32 7.92
C MET A 9 19.17 11.10 7.67
N ILE A 10 19.15 10.16 8.59
CA ILE A 10 19.89 8.91 8.49
C ILE A 10 19.37 8.09 7.31
N GLY A 11 20.27 7.76 6.40
CA GLY A 11 20.02 6.90 5.24
C GLY A 11 21.10 5.85 5.07
N PRO A 12 20.98 4.97 4.08
CA PRO A 12 22.01 3.99 3.78
C PRO A 12 23.28 4.67 3.27
N ALA A 13 24.43 4.16 3.65
CA ALA A 13 25.70 4.51 3.01
C ALA A 13 25.74 4.06 1.55
N GLU A 14 26.71 4.55 0.80
CA GLU A 14 27.01 4.03 -0.54
C GLU A 14 27.27 2.51 -0.51
N ALA A 15 26.92 1.85 -1.61
CA ALA A 15 27.13 0.42 -1.75
C ALA A 15 28.63 0.14 -1.76
N ILE A 16 29.14 -0.46 -0.69
CA ILE A 16 30.50 -1.01 -0.66
C ILE A 16 30.45 -2.34 -1.41
N PRO A 17 31.39 -2.60 -2.35
CA PRO A 17 31.46 -3.89 -3.02
C PRO A 17 31.57 -5.04 -2.00
N ASN A 18 30.86 -6.14 -2.25
CA ASN A 18 30.83 -7.31 -1.37
C ASN A 18 32.22 -8.00 -1.16
N LEU A 19 33.22 -7.59 -1.91
CA LEU A 19 34.60 -8.05 -1.78
C LEU A 19 35.22 -7.81 -0.40
N GLY A 20 34.67 -6.94 0.42
CA GLY A 20 35.14 -6.66 1.78
C GLY A 20 34.55 -7.55 2.87
N GLY A 21 33.72 -8.54 2.56
CA GLY A 21 33.08 -9.42 3.56
C GLY A 21 32.11 -8.73 4.51
N ILE A 22 31.74 -7.47 4.25
CA ILE A 22 30.79 -6.71 5.08
C ILE A 22 29.38 -6.99 4.61
N SER A 23 28.54 -7.52 5.50
CA SER A 23 27.12 -7.73 5.26
C SER A 23 26.41 -6.42 4.94
N THR A 24 25.37 -6.47 4.11
CA THR A 24 24.50 -5.30 3.86
C THR A 24 23.82 -4.78 5.12
N ALA A 25 23.63 -5.63 6.13
CA ALA A 25 23.04 -5.27 7.42
C ALA A 25 24.01 -4.46 8.29
N ASP A 26 25.32 -4.65 8.12
CA ASP A 26 26.37 -4.04 8.95
C ASP A 26 26.93 -2.75 8.35
N ARG A 27 26.34 -2.25 7.27
CA ARG A 27 26.79 -1.01 6.64
C ARG A 27 26.52 0.19 7.53
N ALA A 28 27.51 1.07 7.65
CA ALA A 28 27.35 2.34 8.34
C ALA A 28 26.19 3.15 7.75
N LYS A 29 25.38 3.75 8.60
CA LYS A 29 24.36 4.71 8.20
C LYS A 29 24.98 6.10 8.15
N VAL A 30 24.54 6.91 7.19
CA VAL A 30 25.06 8.28 6.98
C VAL A 30 23.92 9.27 6.88
N ASN A 31 24.19 10.54 7.15
CA ASN A 31 23.21 11.63 7.09
C ASN A 31 23.09 12.16 5.65
N ASN A 32 22.37 11.42 4.79
CA ASN A 32 22.30 11.72 3.35
C ASN A 32 20.88 11.87 2.80
N ALA A 33 19.87 11.79 3.64
CA ALA A 33 18.48 11.89 3.20
C ALA A 33 17.86 13.24 3.57
N THR A 34 16.94 13.72 2.73
CA THR A 34 16.17 14.95 2.95
C THR A 34 14.70 14.70 2.61
N LEU A 35 13.83 15.11 3.52
CA LEU A 35 12.37 15.02 3.35
C LEU A 35 11.76 16.43 3.37
N ARG A 36 10.90 16.72 2.41
CA ARG A 36 10.12 17.94 2.36
C ARG A 36 8.64 17.61 2.59
N ASN A 37 8.08 18.15 3.64
CA ASN A 37 6.66 18.07 3.96
C ASN A 37 5.98 19.42 3.66
N ARG A 38 4.90 19.39 2.88
CA ARG A 38 4.03 20.53 2.60
C ARG A 38 2.63 20.18 2.98
N GLY A 39 1.97 21.08 3.68
CA GLY A 39 0.59 20.83 4.11
C GLY A 39 -0.18 22.11 4.37
N TRP A 40 -1.44 21.90 4.65
CA TRP A 40 -2.35 22.94 5.08
C TRP A 40 -3.26 22.41 6.19
N GLU A 41 -3.70 23.29 7.02
CA GLU A 41 -4.60 23.02 8.13
C GLU A 41 -5.66 24.10 8.16
N LEU A 42 -6.90 23.70 8.41
CA LEU A 42 -8.04 24.58 8.62
C LEU A 42 -8.69 24.18 9.94
N SER A 43 -8.92 25.15 10.79
CA SER A 43 -9.70 24.99 12.01
C SER A 43 -10.76 26.08 12.08
N VAL A 44 -11.99 25.68 12.31
CA VAL A 44 -13.13 26.58 12.48
C VAL A 44 -13.82 26.19 13.77
N GLN A 45 -14.12 27.19 14.61
CA GLN A 45 -14.80 26.97 15.86
C GLN A 45 -15.89 28.00 16.03
N TRP A 46 -17.07 27.55 16.43
CA TRP A 46 -18.21 28.38 16.72
C TRP A 46 -18.77 28.02 18.07
N GLN A 47 -19.10 29.02 18.88
CA GLN A 47 -19.76 28.84 20.17
C GLN A 47 -20.80 29.95 20.35
N ASP A 48 -21.96 29.60 20.90
CA ASP A 48 -23.01 30.56 21.19
C ASP A 48 -23.85 30.10 22.38
N LYS A 49 -24.58 31.07 22.98
CA LYS A 49 -25.50 30.83 24.07
C LYS A 49 -26.84 31.52 23.81
N LEU A 50 -27.87 30.74 23.70
CA LEU A 50 -29.22 31.22 23.47
C LEU A 50 -29.81 31.87 24.72
N LYS A 51 -30.79 32.78 24.56
CA LYS A 51 -31.49 33.46 25.66
C LYS A 51 -32.21 32.50 26.62
N CYS A 52 -32.59 31.33 26.20
CA CYS A 52 -33.17 30.27 27.02
C CYS A 52 -32.14 29.57 27.94
N GLY A 53 -30.86 29.94 27.90
CA GLY A 53 -29.78 29.32 28.68
C GLY A 53 -29.13 28.11 28.05
N PHE A 54 -29.54 27.71 26.84
CA PHE A 54 -28.88 26.65 26.07
C PHE A 54 -27.58 27.21 25.47
N SER A 55 -26.48 26.54 25.74
CA SER A 55 -25.16 26.80 25.14
C SER A 55 -24.79 25.69 24.18
N TYR A 56 -24.17 26.02 23.08
CA TYR A 56 -23.64 25.03 22.13
C TYR A 56 -22.34 25.49 21.50
N GLY A 57 -21.56 24.52 21.08
CA GLY A 57 -20.34 24.76 20.34
C GLY A 57 -20.10 23.68 19.30
N VAL A 58 -19.56 24.10 18.17
CA VAL A 58 -19.17 23.24 17.06
C VAL A 58 -17.73 23.60 16.67
N GLY A 59 -16.85 22.66 16.71
CA GLY A 59 -15.49 22.78 16.23
C GLY A 59 -15.26 21.83 15.06
N PHE A 60 -14.62 22.31 14.01
CA PHE A 60 -14.18 21.50 12.87
C PHE A 60 -12.73 21.78 12.60
N ASN A 61 -11.94 20.72 12.44
CA ASN A 61 -10.57 20.82 11.97
C ASN A 61 -10.32 19.80 10.87
N VAL A 62 -9.53 20.20 9.91
CA VAL A 62 -9.09 19.32 8.82
C VAL A 62 -7.68 19.68 8.41
N PHE A 63 -6.86 18.68 8.15
CA PHE A 63 -5.53 18.89 7.63
C PHE A 63 -5.18 17.88 6.54
N ASN A 64 -4.29 18.30 5.66
CA ASN A 64 -3.73 17.44 4.64
C ASN A 64 -2.27 17.81 4.38
N TYR A 65 -1.44 16.80 4.12
CA TYR A 65 -0.04 17.01 3.81
C TYR A 65 0.47 16.04 2.75
N LYS A 66 1.57 16.44 2.14
CA LYS A 66 2.36 15.62 1.22
C LYS A 66 3.83 15.68 1.63
N ALA A 67 4.40 14.52 1.91
CA ALA A 67 5.81 14.36 2.27
C ALA A 67 6.56 13.73 1.10
N VAL A 68 7.54 14.46 0.55
CA VAL A 68 8.31 14.03 -0.63
C VAL A 68 9.77 13.90 -0.25
N VAL A 69 10.37 12.78 -0.61
CA VAL A 69 11.81 12.57 -0.50
C VAL A 69 12.51 13.42 -1.55
N THR A 70 13.32 14.38 -1.12
CA THR A 70 14.00 15.31 -2.03
C THR A 70 15.47 15.02 -2.21
N LYS A 71 16.03 14.17 -1.35
CA LYS A 71 17.40 13.64 -1.48
C LYS A 71 17.45 12.27 -0.85
N TYR A 72 18.02 11.32 -1.55
CA TYR A 72 18.26 9.96 -1.05
C TYR A 72 19.33 9.27 -1.89
N ASN A 73 20.19 8.46 -1.27
CA ASN A 73 21.26 7.77 -1.97
C ASN A 73 20.72 6.51 -2.68
N ASN A 74 20.09 6.69 -3.81
CA ASN A 74 19.58 5.65 -4.70
C ASN A 74 19.72 6.12 -6.16
N PRO A 75 20.96 6.18 -6.68
CA PRO A 75 21.24 6.75 -8.00
C PRO A 75 20.60 5.95 -9.15
N GLU A 76 20.40 4.66 -8.97
CA GLU A 76 19.75 3.79 -9.96
C GLU A 76 18.22 3.89 -9.94
N GLY A 77 17.64 4.62 -8.96
CA GLY A 77 16.20 4.74 -8.80
C GLY A 77 15.51 3.42 -8.51
N LEU A 78 16.18 2.51 -7.80
CA LEU A 78 15.62 1.19 -7.45
C LEU A 78 14.37 1.34 -6.61
N LEU A 79 13.33 0.60 -6.98
CA LEU A 79 12.06 0.60 -6.27
C LEU A 79 12.16 -0.17 -4.96
N PHE A 80 11.29 0.21 -4.02
CA PHE A 80 11.21 -0.46 -2.72
C PHE A 80 10.56 -1.83 -2.85
N ASN A 81 11.24 -2.86 -2.32
CA ASN A 81 10.65 -4.20 -2.25
C ASN A 81 9.69 -4.29 -1.07
N ASN A 82 8.42 -4.04 -1.34
CA ASN A 82 7.34 -4.31 -0.40
C ASN A 82 6.25 -5.08 -1.15
N HIS A 83 6.36 -6.40 -1.18
CA HIS A 83 5.47 -7.28 -1.94
C HIS A 83 5.38 -6.93 -3.45
N THR A 84 6.52 -6.59 -4.06
CA THR A 84 6.65 -6.32 -5.49
C THR A 84 7.43 -7.40 -6.24
N GLY A 85 8.00 -8.36 -5.51
CA GLY A 85 8.84 -9.42 -6.07
C GLY A 85 10.27 -8.97 -6.41
N LEU A 86 10.62 -7.72 -6.13
CA LEU A 86 11.97 -7.21 -6.37
C LEU A 86 12.97 -7.78 -5.37
N PRO A 87 14.18 -8.11 -5.80
CA PRO A 87 15.20 -8.61 -4.89
C PRO A 87 15.72 -7.52 -3.95
N GLY A 88 15.78 -7.84 -2.68
CA GLY A 88 16.36 -7.00 -1.65
C GLY A 88 15.48 -5.84 -1.20
N ASN A 89 15.83 -5.28 -0.06
CA ASN A 89 15.15 -4.13 0.53
C ASN A 89 15.82 -2.87 -0.01
N LYS A 90 15.27 -2.28 -1.06
CA LYS A 90 15.75 -1.02 -1.61
C LYS A 90 15.03 0.11 -0.92
N GLY A 91 15.70 1.22 -0.79
CA GLY A 91 15.18 2.35 -0.04
C GLY A 91 14.26 3.24 -0.84
N TYR A 92 14.10 4.43 -0.34
CA TYR A 92 13.40 5.50 -0.99
C TYR A 92 14.16 5.97 -2.24
N TYR A 93 13.51 6.78 -3.08
CA TYR A 93 14.13 7.45 -4.21
C TYR A 93 13.73 8.94 -4.24
N GLU A 94 14.50 9.74 -4.93
CA GLU A 94 14.19 11.17 -5.08
C GLU A 94 12.88 11.37 -5.86
N GLY A 95 12.01 12.20 -5.32
CA GLY A 95 10.67 12.44 -5.85
C GLY A 95 9.58 11.50 -5.30
N MET A 96 9.95 10.49 -4.52
CA MET A 96 8.98 9.57 -3.92
C MET A 96 8.04 10.31 -2.97
N ASP A 97 6.74 10.12 -3.12
CA ASP A 97 5.74 10.50 -2.12
C ASP A 97 5.73 9.46 -1.01
N LEU A 98 5.91 9.89 0.22
CA LEU A 98 5.99 8.97 1.35
C LEU A 98 4.69 8.17 1.47
N GLY A 99 4.82 6.86 1.62
CA GLY A 99 3.68 5.95 1.68
C GLY A 99 3.20 5.42 0.33
N GLU A 100 3.89 5.70 -0.78
CA GLU A 100 3.57 5.08 -2.08
C GLU A 100 3.52 3.56 -1.98
N ILE A 101 2.50 2.98 -2.58
CA ILE A 101 2.34 1.54 -2.72
C ILE A 101 2.52 1.20 -4.18
N TRP A 102 3.55 0.42 -4.46
CA TRP A 102 3.80 -0.17 -5.76
C TRP A 102 3.22 -1.58 -5.81
N GLY A 103 2.71 -1.99 -6.96
CA GLY A 103 2.13 -3.31 -7.17
C GLY A 103 1.68 -3.50 -8.60
N TYR A 104 1.08 -4.65 -8.85
CA TYR A 104 0.60 -5.03 -10.17
C TYR A 104 -0.88 -4.72 -10.34
N GLN A 105 -1.28 -4.47 -11.56
CA GLN A 105 -2.69 -4.42 -11.90
C GLN A 105 -3.22 -5.86 -11.98
N ALA A 106 -4.37 -6.08 -11.36
CA ALA A 106 -5.11 -7.33 -11.48
C ALA A 106 -6.54 -7.02 -11.94
N ASP A 107 -7.02 -7.79 -12.91
CA ASP A 107 -8.39 -7.68 -13.41
C ASP A 107 -9.36 -8.30 -12.40
N ASP A 108 -9.32 -9.62 -12.31
CA ASP A 108 -10.14 -10.41 -11.40
C ASP A 108 -9.39 -11.72 -11.05
N LEU A 109 -10.12 -12.73 -10.65
CA LEU A 109 -9.64 -14.11 -10.59
C LEU A 109 -9.97 -14.82 -11.91
N PHE A 110 -9.15 -15.79 -12.28
CA PHE A 110 -9.52 -16.67 -13.39
C PHE A 110 -10.77 -17.48 -13.04
N MET A 111 -11.82 -17.34 -13.83
CA MET A 111 -13.11 -17.99 -13.57
C MET A 111 -13.15 -19.45 -14.06
N SER A 112 -12.30 -19.81 -15.04
CA SER A 112 -12.22 -21.16 -15.58
C SER A 112 -10.81 -21.51 -16.06
N ASN A 113 -10.50 -22.82 -16.10
CA ASN A 113 -9.22 -23.27 -16.64
C ASN A 113 -9.08 -23.00 -18.15
N ARG A 114 -10.18 -22.93 -18.88
CA ARG A 114 -10.17 -22.52 -20.29
C ARG A 114 -9.70 -21.08 -20.42
N GLU A 115 -10.18 -20.18 -19.58
CA GLU A 115 -9.73 -18.79 -19.55
C GLU A 115 -8.23 -18.70 -19.23
N VAL A 116 -7.74 -19.50 -18.28
CA VAL A 116 -6.31 -19.61 -17.98
C VAL A 116 -5.52 -20.01 -19.22
N ASP A 117 -5.94 -21.09 -19.90
CA ASP A 117 -5.24 -21.61 -21.07
C ASP A 117 -5.24 -20.60 -22.24
N GLU A 118 -6.33 -19.85 -22.42
CA GLU A 118 -6.44 -18.80 -23.44
C GLU A 118 -5.60 -17.57 -23.09
N TYR A 119 -5.52 -17.22 -21.82
CA TYR A 119 -4.73 -16.09 -21.34
C TYR A 119 -3.23 -16.35 -21.43
N LEU A 120 -2.78 -17.51 -20.98
CA LEU A 120 -1.36 -17.92 -21.00
C LEU A 120 -0.78 -18.11 -22.40
N LYS A 121 -1.62 -18.22 -23.45
CA LYS A 121 -1.15 -18.18 -24.84
C LYS A 121 -0.71 -16.78 -25.28
N LYS A 122 -1.15 -15.74 -24.55
CA LYS A 122 -0.91 -14.34 -24.91
C LYS A 122 0.04 -13.64 -23.96
N VAL A 123 0.01 -14.04 -22.66
CA VAL A 123 0.73 -13.38 -21.58
C VAL A 123 1.50 -14.42 -20.77
N ASP A 124 2.78 -14.18 -20.63
CA ASP A 124 3.65 -14.98 -19.75
C ASP A 124 3.58 -14.49 -18.31
N LEU A 125 3.14 -15.36 -17.40
CA LEU A 125 3.08 -15.13 -15.95
C LEU A 125 4.15 -15.90 -15.17
N SER A 126 5.20 -16.38 -15.84
CA SER A 126 6.25 -17.22 -15.23
C SER A 126 7.00 -16.54 -14.08
N PHE A 127 7.01 -15.20 -14.05
CA PHE A 127 7.61 -14.44 -12.95
C PHE A 127 6.98 -14.77 -11.59
N PHE A 128 5.66 -14.89 -11.53
CA PHE A 128 4.93 -15.10 -10.27
C PHE A 128 5.00 -16.55 -9.78
N LYS A 129 5.29 -17.49 -10.68
CA LYS A 129 5.14 -18.89 -10.40
C LYS A 129 6.17 -19.74 -11.10
N SER A 130 6.71 -20.66 -10.40
CA SER A 130 7.83 -21.45 -10.89
C SER A 130 7.54 -22.90 -11.23
N SER A 131 6.45 -23.50 -10.79
CA SER A 131 6.32 -24.96 -10.92
C SER A 131 4.95 -25.51 -11.26
N ASP A 132 3.88 -24.83 -10.84
CA ASP A 132 2.56 -25.45 -10.99
C ASP A 132 1.70 -24.71 -11.99
N ARG A 133 0.68 -25.36 -12.42
CA ARG A 133 -0.23 -24.83 -13.42
C ARG A 133 -1.13 -23.76 -12.79
N TRP A 134 -1.25 -22.60 -13.44
CA TRP A 134 -2.27 -21.64 -13.16
C TRP A 134 -3.66 -22.29 -13.26
N GLN A 135 -4.56 -21.94 -12.35
CA GLN A 135 -5.87 -22.54 -12.25
C GLN A 135 -6.94 -21.47 -12.05
N ARG A 136 -8.20 -21.87 -12.26
CA ARG A 136 -9.33 -21.03 -11.87
C ARG A 136 -9.24 -20.65 -10.40
N GLY A 137 -9.55 -19.41 -10.08
CA GLY A 137 -9.43 -18.85 -8.73
C GLY A 137 -8.06 -18.28 -8.40
N ASP A 138 -7.08 -18.37 -9.30
CA ASP A 138 -5.83 -17.60 -9.18
C ASP A 138 -6.02 -16.18 -9.63
N VAL A 139 -5.18 -15.26 -9.11
CA VAL A 139 -5.20 -13.84 -9.48
C VAL A 139 -4.81 -13.67 -10.93
N LYS A 140 -5.61 -12.93 -11.69
CA LYS A 140 -5.35 -12.60 -13.10
C LYS A 140 -4.61 -11.27 -13.19
N TYR A 141 -3.29 -11.34 -13.30
CA TYR A 141 -2.43 -10.17 -13.49
C TYR A 141 -2.56 -9.62 -14.90
N ILE A 142 -2.44 -8.31 -15.05
CA ILE A 142 -2.55 -7.61 -16.32
C ILE A 142 -1.15 -7.24 -16.82
N ASP A 143 -0.85 -7.61 -18.07
CA ASP A 143 0.27 -7.05 -18.84
C ASP A 143 -0.04 -5.57 -19.12
N SER A 144 0.62 -4.71 -18.37
CA SER A 144 0.32 -3.28 -18.36
C SER A 144 1.15 -2.47 -19.34
N ASP A 145 2.26 -3.01 -19.81
CA ASP A 145 3.15 -2.40 -20.78
C ASP A 145 2.98 -3.01 -22.21
N GLY A 146 2.25 -4.13 -22.29
CA GLY A 146 1.89 -4.76 -23.57
C GLY A 146 3.01 -5.58 -24.20
N ASN A 147 4.00 -6.00 -23.41
CA ASN A 147 5.16 -6.74 -23.89
C ASN A 147 4.95 -8.26 -23.99
N GLY A 148 3.78 -8.75 -23.56
CA GLY A 148 3.39 -10.17 -23.58
C GLY A 148 3.82 -10.95 -22.34
N LYS A 149 4.34 -10.30 -21.29
CA LYS A 149 4.66 -10.91 -20.01
C LYS A 149 4.36 -9.96 -18.86
N VAL A 150 4.21 -10.46 -17.65
CA VAL A 150 4.04 -9.63 -16.46
C VAL A 150 5.25 -9.80 -15.55
N ASP A 151 6.04 -8.74 -15.39
CA ASP A 151 7.22 -8.73 -14.53
C ASP A 151 7.56 -7.32 -14.00
N PRO A 152 8.48 -7.20 -13.03
CA PRO A 152 8.88 -5.91 -12.48
C PRO A 152 9.93 -5.17 -13.33
N GLY A 153 10.27 -5.63 -14.53
CA GLY A 153 11.38 -5.11 -15.31
C GLY A 153 12.71 -5.18 -14.52
N LYS A 154 13.50 -4.13 -14.59
CA LYS A 154 14.71 -3.99 -13.75
C LYS A 154 14.41 -3.52 -12.33
N GLY A 155 13.16 -3.22 -12.00
CA GLY A 155 12.75 -2.71 -10.71
C GLY A 155 13.27 -1.30 -10.42
N THR A 156 13.42 -0.48 -11.44
CA THR A 156 13.84 0.93 -11.34
C THR A 156 12.71 1.86 -11.78
N LEU A 157 12.81 3.13 -11.45
CA LEU A 157 11.86 4.15 -11.94
C LEU A 157 11.81 4.26 -13.47
N ALA A 158 12.94 3.98 -14.13
CA ALA A 158 13.04 4.06 -15.58
C ALA A 158 12.58 2.78 -16.27
N ASP A 159 12.68 1.65 -15.59
CA ASP A 159 12.30 0.33 -16.11
C ASP A 159 11.66 -0.46 -14.96
N HIS A 160 10.38 -0.27 -14.80
CA HIS A 160 9.58 -0.89 -13.73
C HIS A 160 8.62 -1.98 -14.25
N GLY A 161 8.71 -2.33 -15.55
CA GLY A 161 7.83 -3.30 -16.16
C GLY A 161 6.36 -3.01 -15.87
N ASP A 162 5.63 -4.01 -15.38
CA ASP A 162 4.21 -3.90 -15.04
C ASP A 162 3.92 -3.32 -13.66
N LEU A 163 4.96 -3.03 -12.88
CA LEU A 163 4.77 -2.36 -11.60
C LEU A 163 4.23 -0.95 -11.80
N LYS A 164 3.19 -0.60 -11.05
CA LYS A 164 2.59 0.75 -11.02
C LYS A 164 2.39 1.24 -9.61
N LYS A 165 2.30 2.55 -9.44
CA LYS A 165 1.83 3.15 -8.20
C LYS A 165 0.33 2.90 -8.08
N ILE A 166 -0.04 1.88 -7.32
CA ILE A 166 -1.43 1.49 -7.13
C ILE A 166 -2.11 2.26 -6.01
N GLY A 167 -1.35 2.84 -5.08
CA GLY A 167 -1.94 3.57 -3.98
C GLY A 167 -0.95 4.36 -3.12
N ASN A 168 -1.47 4.90 -2.01
CA ASN A 168 -0.68 5.57 -1.00
C ASN A 168 -1.25 5.30 0.41
N ALA A 169 -0.41 4.81 1.31
CA ALA A 169 -0.76 4.47 2.69
C ALA A 169 -0.81 5.69 3.63
N THR A 170 -0.33 6.86 3.19
CA THR A 170 -0.36 8.08 3.99
C THR A 170 -1.79 8.60 4.11
N PRO A 171 -2.32 8.80 5.32
CA PRO A 171 -3.64 9.37 5.51
C PRO A 171 -3.76 10.76 4.87
N LYS A 172 -4.83 11.00 4.14
CA LYS A 172 -5.17 12.30 3.53
C LYS A 172 -6.48 12.82 4.08
N TYR A 173 -6.55 14.15 4.25
CA TYR A 173 -7.73 14.82 4.77
C TYR A 173 -8.18 14.23 6.11
N SER A 174 -7.26 14.19 7.07
CA SER A 174 -7.62 13.85 8.45
C SER A 174 -8.44 15.00 9.05
N PHE A 175 -9.55 14.64 9.66
CA PHE A 175 -10.48 15.64 10.21
C PHE A 175 -10.97 15.26 11.61
N GLY A 176 -11.42 16.28 12.34
CA GLY A 176 -12.08 16.15 13.62
C GLY A 176 -13.29 17.08 13.71
N ILE A 177 -14.34 16.62 14.36
CA ILE A 177 -15.55 17.40 14.68
C ILE A 177 -15.76 17.31 16.17
N ASN A 178 -15.79 18.46 16.82
CA ASN A 178 -16.12 18.58 18.24
C ASN A 178 -17.50 19.21 18.37
N LEU A 179 -18.39 18.55 19.08
CA LEU A 179 -19.71 19.08 19.41
C LEU A 179 -19.83 19.18 20.93
N ASN A 180 -20.33 20.29 21.42
CA ASN A 180 -20.68 20.44 22.83
C ASN A 180 -22.01 21.16 22.98
N ALA A 181 -22.76 20.79 23.99
CA ALA A 181 -24.04 21.41 24.34
C ALA A 181 -24.23 21.37 25.84
N GLY A 182 -24.79 22.47 26.38
CA GLY A 182 -25.09 22.59 27.79
C GLY A 182 -26.45 23.24 28.01
N TYR A 183 -27.22 22.68 28.97
CA TYR A 183 -28.50 23.23 29.38
C TYR A 183 -28.83 22.88 30.81
N LYS A 184 -29.17 23.88 31.61
CA LYS A 184 -29.61 23.72 33.02
C LYS A 184 -28.73 22.79 33.87
N GLY A 185 -27.41 22.91 33.73
CA GLY A 185 -26.44 22.11 34.50
C GLY A 185 -26.09 20.75 33.90
N PHE A 186 -26.72 20.35 32.79
CA PHE A 186 -26.33 19.19 31.98
C PHE A 186 -25.40 19.63 30.86
N GLU A 187 -24.32 18.87 30.68
CA GLU A 187 -23.36 19.08 29.59
C GLU A 187 -23.16 17.77 28.82
N VAL A 188 -23.12 17.89 27.49
CA VAL A 188 -22.85 16.79 26.58
C VAL A 188 -21.74 17.22 25.63
N SER A 189 -20.76 16.35 25.41
CA SER A 189 -19.73 16.56 24.42
C SER A 189 -19.57 15.30 23.56
N ALA A 190 -19.30 15.50 22.27
CA ALA A 190 -19.01 14.42 21.33
C ALA A 190 -17.81 14.81 20.45
N LEU A 191 -16.91 13.87 20.24
CA LEU A 191 -15.75 13.99 19.36
C LEU A 191 -15.85 12.93 18.25
N PHE A 192 -15.82 13.38 17.01
CA PHE A 192 -15.70 12.53 15.83
C PHE A 192 -14.35 12.76 15.18
N GLN A 193 -13.66 11.69 14.82
CA GLN A 193 -12.39 11.76 14.10
C GLN A 193 -12.43 10.81 12.92
N GLY A 194 -11.78 11.20 11.83
CA GLY A 194 -11.75 10.38 10.64
C GLY A 194 -10.63 10.75 9.68
N VAL A 195 -10.45 9.89 8.71
CA VAL A 195 -9.56 10.06 7.57
C VAL A 195 -10.38 9.84 6.31
N ALA A 196 -10.41 10.82 5.41
CA ALA A 196 -11.25 10.73 4.22
C ALA A 196 -10.63 9.86 3.11
N LYS A 197 -9.30 9.71 3.10
CA LYS A 197 -8.61 8.87 2.11
C LYS A 197 -7.35 8.27 2.68
N ARG A 198 -7.29 6.97 2.67
CA ARG A 198 -6.11 6.16 2.94
C ARG A 198 -6.23 4.85 2.17
N GLN A 199 -5.12 4.35 1.67
CA GLN A 199 -5.10 3.06 1.00
C GLN A 199 -4.21 2.09 1.78
N PHE A 200 -4.60 0.84 1.78
CA PHE A 200 -3.88 -0.23 2.44
C PHE A 200 -3.83 -1.44 1.51
N ALA A 201 -2.64 -1.89 1.18
CA ALA A 201 -2.46 -3.12 0.43
C ALA A 201 -2.50 -4.30 1.42
N MET A 202 -3.46 -5.18 1.25
CA MET A 202 -3.48 -6.45 1.97
C MET A 202 -2.34 -7.31 1.46
N ALA A 203 -1.63 -7.99 2.35
CA ALA A 203 -0.52 -8.86 2.00
C ALA A 203 -0.47 -10.11 2.88
N GLY A 204 -0.02 -11.21 2.31
CA GLY A 204 0.23 -12.45 3.02
C GLY A 204 -0.99 -12.99 3.75
N ALA A 205 -0.85 -13.31 5.02
CA ALA A 205 -1.89 -13.94 5.85
C ALA A 205 -3.18 -13.13 6.02
N GLN A 206 -3.22 -11.85 5.61
CA GLN A 206 -4.43 -11.04 5.69
C GLN A 206 -5.51 -11.46 4.69
N TYR A 207 -5.14 -12.08 3.59
CA TYR A 207 -6.08 -12.57 2.59
C TYR A 207 -5.82 -13.99 2.08
N LEU A 208 -4.65 -14.55 2.35
CA LEU A 208 -4.47 -15.98 2.27
C LEU A 208 -4.01 -16.48 3.63
N TYR A 209 -4.62 -17.56 4.12
CA TYR A 209 -4.21 -18.11 5.38
C TYR A 209 -2.72 -18.50 5.33
N GLY A 210 -1.95 -17.98 6.26
CA GLY A 210 -0.64 -18.53 6.58
C GLY A 210 -0.81 -19.64 7.63
N ALA A 211 0.11 -20.54 7.71
CA ALA A 211 0.07 -21.85 8.38
C ALA A 211 -0.60 -21.95 9.78
N ASN A 212 -1.01 -20.86 10.42
CA ASN A 212 -1.41 -20.91 11.83
C ASN A 212 -2.71 -20.16 12.21
N CYS A 213 -3.34 -19.41 11.31
CA CYS A 213 -4.55 -18.65 11.67
C CYS A 213 -5.54 -18.51 10.53
N TYR A 214 -6.81 -18.82 10.83
CA TYR A 214 -7.94 -18.54 9.94
C TYR A 214 -8.77 -17.41 10.53
N PHE A 215 -9.11 -16.45 9.70
CA PHE A 215 -10.07 -15.38 10.02
C PHE A 215 -11.41 -15.68 9.35
N LYS A 216 -12.48 -15.09 9.84
CA LYS A 216 -13.81 -15.27 9.26
C LYS A 216 -13.86 -14.83 7.78
N GLU A 217 -13.10 -13.81 7.43
CA GLU A 217 -12.95 -13.27 6.09
C GLU A 217 -12.40 -14.30 5.09
N HIS A 218 -11.60 -15.26 5.56
CA HIS A 218 -11.07 -16.33 4.73
C HIS A 218 -12.14 -17.31 4.24
N LEU A 219 -13.36 -17.26 4.78
CA LEU A 219 -14.48 -18.07 4.27
C LEU A 219 -14.96 -17.59 2.91
N ASP A 220 -14.66 -16.34 2.53
CA ASP A 220 -15.00 -15.78 1.22
C ASP A 220 -13.92 -16.02 0.16
N TYR A 221 -13.41 -17.24 0.11
CA TYR A 221 -12.45 -17.66 -0.91
C TYR A 221 -13.15 -18.23 -2.15
N PHE A 222 -12.45 -18.15 -3.28
CA PHE A 222 -12.91 -18.76 -4.52
C PHE A 222 -12.96 -20.31 -4.40
N SER A 223 -14.11 -20.87 -4.70
CA SER A 223 -14.30 -22.33 -4.74
C SER A 223 -15.37 -22.71 -5.77
N ALA A 224 -15.58 -24.01 -5.97
CA ALA A 224 -16.66 -24.48 -6.83
C ALA A 224 -18.05 -24.08 -6.29
N GLN A 225 -18.18 -23.97 -4.96
CA GLN A 225 -19.40 -23.57 -4.26
C GLN A 225 -19.53 -22.03 -4.15
N ASN A 226 -18.43 -21.31 -4.23
CA ASN A 226 -18.37 -19.85 -4.17
C ASN A 226 -17.50 -19.29 -5.30
N PRO A 227 -17.95 -19.33 -6.57
CA PRO A 227 -17.17 -18.82 -7.70
C PRO A 227 -17.05 -17.28 -7.72
N GLY A 228 -17.84 -16.59 -6.91
CA GLY A 228 -17.76 -15.13 -6.70
C GLY A 228 -16.96 -14.72 -5.48
N GLY A 229 -16.21 -15.62 -4.87
CA GLY A 229 -15.39 -15.33 -3.69
C GLY A 229 -14.43 -14.17 -3.92
N TYR A 230 -14.33 -13.27 -2.93
CA TYR A 230 -13.45 -12.12 -3.00
C TYR A 230 -11.96 -12.53 -2.97
N LEU A 231 -11.62 -13.52 -2.14
CA LEU A 231 -10.27 -14.02 -2.00
C LEU A 231 -9.95 -15.07 -3.07
N PRO A 232 -8.68 -15.24 -3.46
CA PRO A 232 -8.29 -16.29 -4.41
C PRO A 232 -8.54 -17.67 -3.83
N ARG A 233 -8.38 -18.70 -4.66
CA ARG A 233 -8.47 -20.10 -4.19
C ARG A 233 -7.48 -20.34 -3.04
N LEU A 234 -7.86 -21.19 -2.12
CA LEU A 234 -6.96 -21.63 -1.06
C LEU A 234 -5.82 -22.47 -1.63
N VAL A 235 -4.61 -22.12 -1.25
CA VAL A 235 -3.38 -22.83 -1.62
C VAL A 235 -2.53 -23.05 -0.39
N ASP A 236 -1.75 -24.11 -0.39
CA ASP A 236 -0.81 -24.38 0.69
C ASP A 236 0.29 -23.33 0.72
N SER A 237 0.55 -22.77 1.90
CA SER A 237 1.55 -21.71 2.11
C SER A 237 2.99 -22.17 1.85
N SER A 238 3.24 -23.48 1.77
CA SER A 238 4.53 -24.06 1.39
C SER A 238 4.75 -24.10 -0.13
N THR A 239 3.73 -23.80 -0.92
CA THR A 239 3.79 -23.82 -2.38
C THR A 239 4.07 -22.44 -2.96
N LYS A 240 4.65 -22.41 -4.15
CA LYS A 240 4.87 -21.15 -4.89
C LYS A 240 3.56 -20.55 -5.41
N ASP A 241 2.49 -21.30 -5.46
CA ASP A 241 1.15 -20.81 -5.78
C ASP A 241 0.65 -19.82 -4.73
N TYR A 242 1.07 -19.99 -3.48
CA TYR A 242 0.80 -19.05 -2.42
C TYR A 242 1.39 -17.67 -2.75
N GLU A 243 2.67 -17.62 -3.14
CA GLU A 243 3.33 -16.38 -3.51
C GLU A 243 2.64 -15.70 -4.70
N ALA A 244 2.27 -16.47 -5.73
CA ALA A 244 1.57 -15.96 -6.90
C ALA A 244 0.22 -15.29 -6.57
N ASN A 245 -0.48 -15.77 -5.55
CA ASN A 245 -1.79 -15.25 -5.16
C ASN A 245 -1.76 -14.24 -4.01
N ALA A 246 -0.74 -14.28 -3.15
CA ALA A 246 -0.68 -13.48 -1.93
C ALA A 246 0.62 -12.73 -1.71
N GLY A 247 1.69 -13.09 -2.40
CA GLY A 247 3.02 -12.50 -2.20
C GLY A 247 3.18 -11.09 -2.75
N TYR A 248 2.25 -10.64 -3.60
CA TYR A 248 2.40 -9.40 -4.37
C TYR A 248 1.26 -8.42 -4.12
N ASN A 249 1.60 -7.14 -4.03
CA ASN A 249 0.59 -6.07 -3.99
C ASN A 249 -0.15 -6.01 -5.33
N THR A 250 -1.47 -5.96 -5.26
CA THR A 250 -2.34 -5.84 -6.46
C THR A 250 -3.43 -4.79 -6.26
N THR A 251 -3.95 -4.28 -7.36
CA THR A 251 -5.11 -3.37 -7.33
C THR A 251 -6.35 -4.03 -6.77
N ARG A 252 -6.49 -5.36 -6.92
CA ARG A 252 -7.64 -6.12 -6.41
C ARG A 252 -7.74 -6.09 -4.88
N TYR A 253 -6.60 -6.19 -4.20
CA TYR A 253 -6.53 -6.25 -2.74
C TYR A 253 -6.04 -4.94 -2.11
N LEU A 254 -6.25 -3.85 -2.82
CA LEU A 254 -6.02 -2.50 -2.33
C LEU A 254 -7.31 -1.99 -1.66
N LEU A 255 -7.30 -1.92 -0.34
CA LEU A 255 -8.41 -1.37 0.43
C LEU A 255 -8.35 0.16 0.43
N ASN A 256 -9.52 0.79 0.31
CA ASN A 256 -9.70 2.23 0.47
C ASN A 256 -10.43 2.48 1.81
N ALA A 257 -9.82 3.28 2.66
CA ALA A 257 -10.40 3.76 3.91
C ALA A 257 -10.84 5.22 3.76
#